data_c5ed88f99e789ebe101c7925bbe0c612
#
_entry.id   c5ed88f99e789ebe101c7925bbe0c612
#
_cell.length_a   1.000
_cell.length_b   1.000
_cell.length_c   1.000
_cell.angle_alpha   90.00
_cell.angle_beta   90.00
_cell.angle_gamma   90.00
#
_symmetry.space_group_name_H-M   'P 1'
#
loop_
_entity.id
_entity.type
_entity.pdbx_description
1 polymer ?
#
loop_
_entity_poly.entity_id
_entity_poly.type
_entity_poly.pdbx_seq_one_letter_code
_entity_poly.pdbx_strand_id
1 'polypeptide(L)'
;MSDMKSLCVAHIELGAHLYGGAQQVLYLLGELSKTEVRSVLICPEHSAVGDVAQAAGIEVEGIPYRGDLDWRATKRIREILTRHQVDLVHVHSRRGADIWGGIAARKVGLPCVLSRRVDNRERAWAVAAKYRLYDHVIAISEGIRHVLIADGLAPEKVSCVRSAVDWERFQQPADKAGLVSRFDLPEDATVIGIAAQLIPRKGHDILLEALSDLVPRWPTLHLLVMGKGSLESAIREQIRSLDLSRHVQLVGFVEDLEHVLPSLDFLVHPARTEGLGVVLLQAASAGIAVIACDAGGMPEAVMDQESGLLVPPGDVDALTTAIECLLSEPERAEAFGAKGRERMLASFSTSAMAQGNMNVYRAVMAARSEA
;
A
#
# COMPACT_ATOMS: atom_id res chain seq x y z
N MET A 1 -15.86 39.60 -0.19
CA MET A 1 -15.28 38.27 -0.01
C MET A 1 -16.23 37.33 -0.74
N SER A 2 -15.83 36.83 -1.89
CA SER A 2 -16.63 35.86 -2.66
C SER A 2 -16.76 34.59 -1.81
N ASP A 3 -17.98 34.15 -1.53
CA ASP A 3 -18.26 32.82 -1.01
C ASP A 3 -17.66 31.78 -1.98
N MET A 4 -16.43 31.37 -1.74
CA MET A 4 -15.87 30.23 -2.46
C MET A 4 -16.63 28.98 -1.99
N LYS A 5 -17.55 28.50 -2.82
CA LYS A 5 -18.25 27.24 -2.60
C LYS A 5 -17.22 26.16 -2.24
N SER A 6 -17.40 25.52 -1.11
CA SER A 6 -16.57 24.39 -0.67
C SER A 6 -16.54 23.32 -1.77
N LEU A 7 -15.35 22.87 -2.17
CA LEU A 7 -15.17 21.82 -3.18
C LEU A 7 -15.75 20.49 -2.67
N CYS A 8 -16.70 19.91 -3.40
CA CYS A 8 -17.27 18.59 -3.10
C CYS A 8 -16.62 17.52 -3.97
N VAL A 9 -15.93 16.56 -3.34
CA VAL A 9 -15.23 15.45 -4.01
C VAL A 9 -15.94 14.13 -3.68
N ALA A 10 -16.35 13.39 -4.72
CA ALA A 10 -16.80 12.02 -4.56
C ALA A 10 -15.64 11.04 -4.71
N HIS A 11 -15.39 10.24 -3.71
CA HIS A 11 -14.36 9.20 -3.68
C HIS A 11 -15.00 7.84 -3.96
N ILE A 12 -14.55 7.12 -4.99
CA ILE A 12 -15.11 5.82 -5.38
C ILE A 12 -14.11 4.71 -5.04
N GLU A 13 -14.46 3.88 -4.05
CA GLU A 13 -13.71 2.69 -3.65
C GLU A 13 -14.66 1.48 -3.61
N LEU A 14 -14.57 0.58 -4.59
CA LEU A 14 -15.47 -0.58 -4.71
C LEU A 14 -14.87 -1.89 -4.20
N GLY A 15 -13.77 -1.85 -3.46
CA GLY A 15 -13.22 -2.99 -2.73
C GLY A 15 -14.06 -3.33 -1.49
N ALA A 16 -14.28 -4.63 -1.26
CA ALA A 16 -15.05 -5.08 -0.09
C ALA A 16 -14.21 -5.14 1.21
N HIS A 17 -12.88 -5.24 1.08
CA HIS A 17 -11.98 -5.48 2.20
C HIS A 17 -11.07 -4.28 2.48
N LEU A 18 -10.76 -4.07 3.74
CA LEU A 18 -9.84 -3.03 4.19
C LEU A 18 -8.37 -3.46 4.01
N TYR A 19 -7.92 -3.56 2.75
CA TYR A 19 -6.52 -3.76 2.43
C TYR A 19 -5.78 -2.42 2.24
N GLY A 20 -4.47 -2.47 2.03
CA GLY A 20 -3.63 -1.28 1.93
C GLY A 20 -4.15 -0.17 1.01
N GLY A 21 -4.82 -0.51 -0.12
CA GLY A 21 -5.44 0.47 -1.00
C GLY A 21 -6.60 1.22 -0.35
N ALA A 22 -7.52 0.51 0.29
CA ALA A 22 -8.67 1.09 0.99
C ALA A 22 -8.22 1.91 2.22
N GLN A 23 -7.16 1.46 2.93
CA GLN A 23 -6.55 2.21 4.03
C GLN A 23 -6.04 3.59 3.57
N GLN A 24 -5.44 3.68 2.37
CA GLN A 24 -4.99 4.96 1.81
C GLN A 24 -6.16 5.91 1.51
N VAL A 25 -7.33 5.37 1.17
CA VAL A 25 -8.54 6.18 1.00
C VAL A 25 -8.97 6.76 2.34
N LEU A 26 -8.98 5.97 3.40
CA LEU A 26 -9.32 6.43 4.75
C LEU A 26 -8.35 7.51 5.26
N TYR A 27 -7.04 7.35 5.03
CA TYR A 27 -6.06 8.38 5.37
C TYR A 27 -6.33 9.69 4.63
N LEU A 28 -6.60 9.61 3.32
CA LEU A 28 -6.94 10.79 2.52
C LEU A 28 -8.21 11.47 3.03
N LEU A 29 -9.27 10.72 3.26
CA LEU A 29 -10.55 11.24 3.75
C LEU A 29 -10.41 11.87 5.14
N GLY A 30 -9.64 11.24 6.03
CA GLY A 30 -9.35 11.78 7.37
C GLY A 30 -8.57 13.10 7.32
N GLU A 31 -7.64 13.26 6.39
CA GLU A 31 -6.94 14.54 6.22
C GLU A 31 -7.82 15.59 5.55
N LEU A 32 -8.61 15.21 4.54
CA LEU A 32 -9.52 16.14 3.86
C LEU A 32 -10.62 16.66 4.80
N SER A 33 -11.08 15.86 5.77
CA SER A 33 -12.08 16.28 6.78
C SER A 33 -11.58 17.43 7.68
N LYS A 34 -10.26 17.65 7.75
CA LYS A 34 -9.65 18.78 8.47
C LYS A 34 -9.61 20.07 7.62
N THR A 35 -10.10 20.03 6.39
CA THR A 35 -10.08 21.13 5.41
C THR A 35 -11.49 21.54 5.03
N GLU A 36 -11.63 22.53 4.14
CA GLU A 36 -12.95 22.95 3.59
C GLU A 36 -13.46 22.02 2.48
N VAL A 37 -12.76 20.93 2.15
CA VAL A 37 -13.19 19.96 1.12
C VAL A 37 -14.25 19.04 1.71
N ARG A 38 -15.46 19.08 1.14
CA ARG A 38 -16.49 18.09 1.44
C ARG A 38 -16.21 16.81 0.69
N SER A 39 -16.13 15.69 1.39
CA SER A 39 -15.86 14.37 0.82
C SER A 39 -17.07 13.46 0.98
N VAL A 40 -17.43 12.74 -0.11
CA VAL A 40 -18.47 11.69 -0.10
C VAL A 40 -17.82 10.39 -0.56
N LEU A 41 -17.81 9.37 0.29
CA LEU A 41 -17.29 8.03 -0.07
C LEU A 41 -18.40 7.19 -0.68
N ILE A 42 -18.23 6.74 -1.92
CA ILE A 42 -19.09 5.75 -2.58
C ILE A 42 -18.41 4.39 -2.54
N CYS A 43 -19.01 3.43 -1.86
CA CYS A 43 -18.45 2.10 -1.64
C CYS A 43 -19.56 1.02 -1.71
N PRO A 44 -19.23 -0.29 -1.73
CA PRO A 44 -20.22 -1.34 -1.59
C PRO A 44 -20.93 -1.26 -0.24
N GLU A 45 -22.23 -1.55 -0.23
CA GLU A 45 -22.97 -1.75 1.02
C GLU A 45 -22.27 -2.78 1.91
N HIS A 46 -22.20 -2.52 3.21
CA HIS A 46 -21.58 -3.41 4.20
C HIS A 46 -20.08 -3.71 3.92
N SER A 47 -19.38 -2.76 3.33
CA SER A 47 -17.93 -2.87 3.13
C SER A 47 -17.16 -2.37 4.34
N ALA A 48 -16.07 -3.05 4.69
CA ALA A 48 -15.22 -2.64 5.82
C ALA A 48 -14.69 -1.20 5.70
N VAL A 49 -14.45 -0.71 4.48
CA VAL A 49 -14.03 0.68 4.27
C VAL A 49 -15.17 1.66 4.56
N GLY A 50 -16.41 1.31 4.19
CA GLY A 50 -17.60 2.13 4.48
C GLY A 50 -17.85 2.23 5.98
N ASP A 51 -17.80 1.10 6.69
CA ASP A 51 -18.05 1.04 8.14
C ASP A 51 -17.04 1.90 8.92
N VAL A 52 -15.73 1.79 8.58
CA VAL A 52 -14.68 2.60 9.22
C VAL A 52 -14.81 4.08 8.87
N ALA A 53 -15.11 4.41 7.61
CA ALA A 53 -15.31 5.80 7.20
C ALA A 53 -16.51 6.44 7.91
N GLN A 54 -17.62 5.72 8.04
CA GLN A 54 -18.82 6.19 8.74
C GLN A 54 -18.55 6.38 10.23
N ALA A 55 -17.81 5.47 10.86
CA ALA A 55 -17.40 5.61 12.27
C ALA A 55 -16.50 6.83 12.49
N ALA A 56 -15.72 7.24 11.47
CA ALA A 56 -14.89 8.44 11.48
C ALA A 56 -15.66 9.73 11.12
N GLY A 57 -16.99 9.67 10.95
CA GLY A 57 -17.84 10.82 10.62
C GLY A 57 -17.79 11.26 9.15
N ILE A 58 -17.27 10.45 8.26
CA ILE A 58 -17.22 10.71 6.81
C ILE A 58 -18.57 10.37 6.20
N GLU A 59 -19.04 11.19 5.26
CA GLU A 59 -20.28 10.94 4.53
C GLU A 59 -20.11 9.75 3.59
N VAL A 60 -20.91 8.67 3.79
CA VAL A 60 -20.80 7.41 3.07
C VAL A 60 -22.08 7.07 2.31
N GLU A 61 -21.94 6.74 1.05
CA GLU A 61 -23.01 6.25 0.16
C GLU A 61 -22.74 4.80 -0.24
N GLY A 62 -23.43 3.88 0.41
CA GLY A 62 -23.39 2.45 0.09
C GLY A 62 -24.16 2.13 -1.19
N ILE A 63 -23.58 1.38 -2.10
CA ILE A 63 -24.27 0.89 -3.29
C ILE A 63 -24.26 -0.64 -3.36
N PRO A 64 -25.36 -1.28 -3.81
CA PRO A 64 -25.32 -2.68 -4.21
C PRO A 64 -24.27 -2.87 -5.32
N TYR A 65 -23.26 -3.72 -5.08
CA TYR A 65 -22.18 -3.96 -6.03
C TYR A 65 -21.90 -5.46 -6.21
N ARG A 66 -21.97 -5.95 -7.46
CA ARG A 66 -21.87 -7.37 -7.79
C ARG A 66 -20.53 -7.77 -8.43
N GLY A 67 -19.51 -6.91 -8.29
CA GLY A 67 -18.18 -7.15 -8.85
C GLY A 67 -17.92 -6.47 -10.18
N ASP A 68 -16.79 -6.79 -10.79
CA ASP A 68 -16.15 -6.05 -11.89
C ASP A 68 -17.04 -5.85 -13.12
N LEU A 69 -18.03 -6.72 -13.36
CA LEU A 69 -18.95 -6.66 -14.48
C LEU A 69 -20.29 -5.97 -14.18
N ASP A 70 -20.44 -5.38 -12.99
CA ASP A 70 -21.69 -4.70 -12.64
C ASP A 70 -21.82 -3.31 -13.31
N TRP A 71 -22.16 -3.30 -14.59
CA TRP A 71 -22.40 -2.06 -15.34
C TRP A 71 -23.51 -1.18 -14.75
N ARG A 72 -24.41 -1.77 -13.94
CA ARG A 72 -25.49 -1.04 -13.25
C ARG A 72 -24.95 -0.11 -12.15
N ALA A 73 -23.74 -0.35 -11.67
CA ALA A 73 -23.06 0.56 -10.75
C ALA A 73 -22.93 1.98 -11.34
N THR A 74 -22.72 2.11 -12.65
CA THR A 74 -22.68 3.42 -13.33
C THR A 74 -23.92 4.27 -13.08
N LYS A 75 -25.12 3.67 -13.12
CA LYS A 75 -26.37 4.41 -12.88
C LYS A 75 -26.47 4.86 -11.43
N ARG A 76 -26.17 3.97 -10.48
CA ARG A 76 -26.23 4.25 -9.03
C ARG A 76 -25.24 5.36 -8.66
N ILE A 77 -24.01 5.26 -9.15
CA ILE A 77 -22.97 6.29 -8.94
C ILE A 77 -23.45 7.64 -9.49
N ARG A 78 -23.99 7.69 -10.73
CA ARG A 78 -24.49 8.93 -11.31
C ARG A 78 -25.58 9.61 -10.47
N GLU A 79 -26.52 8.84 -9.95
CA GLU A 79 -27.59 9.33 -9.09
C GLU A 79 -27.04 9.99 -7.82
N ILE A 80 -26.00 9.37 -7.23
CA ILE A 80 -25.29 9.92 -6.06
C ILE A 80 -24.55 11.21 -6.43
N LEU A 81 -23.75 11.20 -7.52
CA LEU A 81 -23.00 12.37 -7.96
C LEU A 81 -23.91 13.59 -8.18
N THR A 82 -25.07 13.37 -8.77
CA THR A 82 -26.06 14.44 -9.00
C THR A 82 -26.71 14.91 -7.70
N ARG A 83 -27.12 13.99 -6.82
CA ARG A 83 -27.78 14.29 -5.54
C ARG A 83 -26.88 15.11 -4.61
N HIS A 84 -25.60 14.79 -4.55
CA HIS A 84 -24.62 15.48 -3.71
C HIS A 84 -24.01 16.72 -4.34
N GLN A 85 -24.40 17.07 -5.60
CA GLN A 85 -23.83 18.21 -6.34
C GLN A 85 -22.30 18.17 -6.35
N VAL A 86 -21.73 16.99 -6.69
CA VAL A 86 -20.29 16.75 -6.71
C VAL A 86 -19.61 17.63 -7.74
N ASP A 87 -18.45 18.20 -7.41
CA ASP A 87 -17.65 19.03 -8.29
C ASP A 87 -16.53 18.23 -8.98
N LEU A 88 -15.99 17.17 -8.31
CA LEU A 88 -14.92 16.31 -8.82
C LEU A 88 -15.09 14.87 -8.37
N VAL A 89 -14.76 13.92 -9.22
CA VAL A 89 -14.77 12.47 -8.90
C VAL A 89 -13.33 11.97 -8.79
N HIS A 90 -13.02 11.25 -7.69
CA HIS A 90 -11.75 10.57 -7.52
C HIS A 90 -11.97 9.05 -7.37
N VAL A 91 -11.49 8.28 -8.32
CA VAL A 91 -11.59 6.81 -8.34
C VAL A 91 -10.32 6.20 -7.76
N HIS A 92 -10.47 5.30 -6.77
CA HIS A 92 -9.34 4.75 -6.01
C HIS A 92 -9.04 3.28 -6.27
N SER A 93 -10.05 2.48 -6.61
CA SER A 93 -9.87 1.04 -6.80
C SER A 93 -9.96 0.64 -8.26
N ARG A 94 -9.37 -0.51 -8.55
CA ARG A 94 -9.62 -1.31 -9.77
C ARG A 94 -10.97 -2.02 -9.62
N ARG A 95 -11.08 -3.25 -10.08
CA ARG A 95 -12.26 -4.10 -9.91
C ARG A 95 -13.55 -3.43 -10.38
N GLY A 96 -13.50 -2.86 -11.57
CA GLY A 96 -14.63 -2.22 -12.22
C GLY A 96 -14.86 -0.76 -11.79
N ALA A 97 -14.38 -0.29 -10.63
CA ALA A 97 -14.48 1.12 -10.25
C ALA A 97 -13.81 2.02 -11.28
N ASP A 98 -12.62 1.61 -11.74
CA ASP A 98 -11.81 2.29 -12.76
C ASP A 98 -12.45 2.29 -14.17
N ILE A 99 -13.56 1.62 -14.36
CA ILE A 99 -14.37 1.70 -15.59
C ILE A 99 -15.71 2.36 -15.30
N TRP A 100 -16.49 1.81 -14.35
CA TRP A 100 -17.87 2.28 -14.12
C TRP A 100 -17.93 3.64 -13.44
N GLY A 101 -16.96 3.94 -12.55
CA GLY A 101 -16.80 5.26 -11.93
C GLY A 101 -16.43 6.33 -12.95
N GLY A 102 -15.42 6.04 -13.79
CA GLY A 102 -15.02 6.95 -14.87
C GLY A 102 -16.13 7.21 -15.89
N ILE A 103 -16.87 6.17 -16.30
CA ILE A 103 -18.03 6.32 -17.17
C ILE A 103 -19.13 7.14 -16.50
N ALA A 104 -19.37 6.95 -15.21
CA ALA A 104 -20.37 7.70 -14.46
C ALA A 104 -20.03 9.20 -14.43
N ALA A 105 -18.79 9.54 -14.09
CA ALA A 105 -18.29 10.92 -14.08
C ALA A 105 -18.43 11.61 -15.45
N ARG A 106 -18.01 10.93 -16.52
CA ARG A 106 -18.14 11.44 -17.90
C ARG A 106 -19.59 11.69 -18.30
N LYS A 107 -20.50 10.80 -17.92
CA LYS A 107 -21.94 10.94 -18.26
C LYS A 107 -22.62 12.13 -17.57
N VAL A 108 -22.11 12.59 -16.43
CA VAL A 108 -22.59 13.80 -15.76
C VAL A 108 -21.72 15.03 -16.02
N GLY A 109 -20.68 14.89 -16.85
CA GLY A 109 -19.81 16.01 -17.24
C GLY A 109 -18.82 16.45 -16.17
N LEU A 110 -18.59 15.64 -15.12
CA LEU A 110 -17.69 15.99 -14.02
C LEU A 110 -16.22 15.66 -14.34
N PRO A 111 -15.27 16.46 -13.84
CA PRO A 111 -13.84 16.12 -13.86
C PRO A 111 -13.61 14.85 -13.05
N CYS A 112 -12.68 14.02 -13.54
CA CYS A 112 -12.41 12.71 -12.95
C CYS A 112 -10.91 12.44 -12.84
N VAL A 113 -10.47 12.08 -11.63
CA VAL A 113 -9.11 11.67 -11.30
C VAL A 113 -9.09 10.20 -10.95
N LEU A 114 -8.03 9.48 -11.32
CA LEU A 114 -7.81 8.07 -10.96
C LEU A 114 -6.53 7.90 -10.15
N SER A 115 -6.59 7.26 -9.00
CA SER A 115 -5.40 6.74 -8.31
C SER A 115 -5.00 5.38 -8.85
N ARG A 116 -3.79 5.27 -9.38
CA ARG A 116 -3.18 4.01 -9.82
C ARG A 116 -2.26 3.45 -8.72
N ARG A 117 -2.64 2.29 -8.18
CA ARG A 117 -1.99 1.67 -7.01
C ARG A 117 -1.23 0.38 -7.31
N VAL A 118 -1.17 -0.03 -8.57
CA VAL A 118 -0.52 -1.28 -8.99
C VAL A 118 0.38 -1.05 -10.20
N ASP A 119 1.48 -1.73 -10.22
CA ASP A 119 2.58 -1.63 -11.17
C ASP A 119 2.46 -2.57 -12.39
N ASN A 120 1.37 -3.35 -12.48
CA ASN A 120 1.18 -4.25 -13.62
C ASN A 120 1.02 -3.47 -14.92
N ARG A 121 1.74 -3.91 -15.95
CA ARG A 121 1.66 -3.35 -17.30
C ARG A 121 0.30 -3.59 -17.93
N GLU A 122 -0.17 -2.62 -18.70
CA GLU A 122 -1.40 -2.68 -19.46
C GLU A 122 -1.08 -2.59 -20.97
N ARG A 123 -1.90 -3.21 -21.81
CA ARG A 123 -1.71 -3.10 -23.27
C ARG A 123 -2.01 -1.67 -23.73
N ALA A 124 -1.20 -1.11 -24.62
CA ALA A 124 -1.29 0.29 -25.06
C ALA A 124 -2.72 0.69 -25.53
N TRP A 125 -3.45 -0.20 -26.23
CA TRP A 125 -4.82 0.07 -26.62
C TRP A 125 -5.78 0.20 -25.44
N ALA A 126 -5.57 -0.62 -24.38
CA ALA A 126 -6.36 -0.56 -23.14
C ALA A 126 -6.05 0.71 -22.34
N VAL A 127 -4.78 1.10 -22.30
CA VAL A 127 -4.32 2.39 -21.73
C VAL A 127 -5.04 3.52 -22.46
N ALA A 128 -4.96 3.58 -23.79
CA ALA A 128 -5.60 4.62 -24.57
C ALA A 128 -7.11 4.70 -24.37
N ALA A 129 -7.79 3.56 -24.28
CA ALA A 129 -9.25 3.52 -24.08
C ALA A 129 -9.67 3.92 -22.66
N LYS A 130 -9.02 3.33 -21.67
CA LYS A 130 -9.36 3.48 -20.24
C LYS A 130 -9.05 4.89 -19.74
N TYR A 131 -7.84 5.40 -20.00
CA TYR A 131 -7.41 6.68 -19.43
C TYR A 131 -8.03 7.90 -20.13
N ARG A 132 -8.79 7.71 -21.23
CA ARG A 132 -9.68 8.74 -21.77
C ARG A 132 -10.85 9.10 -20.83
N LEU A 133 -11.17 8.22 -19.88
CA LEU A 133 -12.22 8.47 -18.89
C LEU A 133 -11.78 9.51 -17.84
N TYR A 134 -10.48 9.80 -17.74
CA TYR A 134 -9.89 10.59 -16.67
C TYR A 134 -9.24 11.86 -17.21
N ASP A 135 -9.39 12.94 -16.48
CA ASP A 135 -8.70 14.20 -16.75
C ASP A 135 -7.25 14.11 -16.26
N HIS A 136 -7.00 13.41 -15.14
CA HIS A 136 -5.66 13.19 -14.59
C HIS A 136 -5.55 11.83 -13.88
N VAL A 137 -4.33 11.30 -13.82
CA VAL A 137 -3.99 10.06 -13.11
C VAL A 137 -2.97 10.37 -12.01
N ILE A 138 -3.22 9.85 -10.82
CA ILE A 138 -2.28 9.89 -9.70
C ILE A 138 -1.63 8.51 -9.59
N ALA A 139 -0.32 8.43 -9.82
CA ALA A 139 0.49 7.26 -9.50
C ALA A 139 0.95 7.34 -8.04
N ILE A 140 0.87 6.24 -7.29
CA ILE A 140 1.28 6.22 -5.87
C ILE A 140 2.78 6.06 -5.65
N SER A 141 3.56 5.98 -6.73
CA SER A 141 5.02 5.92 -6.74
C SER A 141 5.54 6.40 -8.10
N GLU A 142 6.79 6.85 -8.16
CA GLU A 142 7.45 7.17 -9.43
C GLU A 142 7.62 5.91 -10.29
N GLY A 143 7.86 4.74 -9.67
CA GLY A 143 7.89 3.47 -10.37
C GLY A 143 6.60 3.20 -11.16
N ILE A 144 5.43 3.39 -10.55
CA ILE A 144 4.14 3.26 -11.25
C ILE A 144 3.97 4.35 -12.32
N ARG A 145 4.38 5.59 -12.03
CA ARG A 145 4.33 6.68 -13.01
C ARG A 145 5.14 6.34 -14.26
N HIS A 146 6.36 5.82 -14.12
CA HIS A 146 7.19 5.38 -15.23
C HIS A 146 6.54 4.24 -16.03
N VAL A 147 5.94 3.26 -15.36
CA VAL A 147 5.20 2.17 -16.05
C VAL A 147 4.07 2.72 -16.90
N LEU A 148 3.27 3.66 -16.36
CA LEU A 148 2.14 4.26 -17.10
C LEU A 148 2.61 5.05 -18.33
N ILE A 149 3.69 5.82 -18.22
CA ILE A 149 4.28 6.56 -19.33
C ILE A 149 4.83 5.59 -20.38
N ALA A 150 5.52 4.54 -19.96
CA ALA A 150 6.04 3.50 -20.86
C ALA A 150 4.93 2.71 -21.58
N ASP A 151 3.76 2.57 -20.94
CA ASP A 151 2.56 1.95 -21.53
C ASP A 151 1.77 2.92 -22.43
N GLY A 152 2.22 4.19 -22.59
CA GLY A 152 1.70 5.17 -23.54
C GLY A 152 0.79 6.25 -22.95
N LEU A 153 0.75 6.43 -21.62
CA LEU A 153 0.08 7.57 -21.01
C LEU A 153 0.96 8.83 -21.15
N ALA A 154 0.36 9.92 -21.60
CA ALA A 154 1.07 11.20 -21.75
C ALA A 154 1.61 11.69 -20.39
N PRO A 155 2.88 12.12 -20.30
CA PRO A 155 3.51 12.51 -19.03
C PRO A 155 2.78 13.62 -18.28
N GLU A 156 2.13 14.55 -19.00
CA GLU A 156 1.35 15.65 -18.43
C GLU A 156 0.02 15.17 -17.81
N LYS A 157 -0.43 13.97 -18.14
CA LYS A 157 -1.64 13.35 -17.59
C LYS A 157 -1.40 12.54 -16.33
N VAL A 158 -0.16 12.43 -15.87
CA VAL A 158 0.14 11.63 -14.68
C VAL A 158 1.13 12.34 -13.76
N SER A 159 0.77 12.44 -12.49
CA SER A 159 1.67 12.89 -11.42
C SER A 159 1.84 11.81 -10.36
N CYS A 160 2.96 11.87 -9.63
CA CYS A 160 3.20 11.03 -8.48
C CYS A 160 2.71 11.73 -7.21
N VAL A 161 1.80 11.07 -6.49
CA VAL A 161 1.48 11.40 -5.09
C VAL A 161 1.62 10.10 -4.29
N ARG A 162 2.69 10.02 -3.52
CA ARG A 162 3.05 8.79 -2.80
C ARG A 162 1.97 8.37 -1.81
N SER A 163 1.79 7.05 -1.65
CA SER A 163 1.01 6.50 -0.55
C SER A 163 1.63 6.89 0.78
N ALA A 164 0.81 7.04 1.79
CA ALA A 164 1.21 7.47 3.13
C ALA A 164 1.20 6.32 4.13
N VAL A 165 1.82 6.57 5.26
CA VAL A 165 1.72 5.76 6.48
C VAL A 165 1.26 6.65 7.63
N ASP A 166 0.40 6.10 8.48
CA ASP A 166 0.13 6.66 9.80
C ASP A 166 1.31 6.28 10.71
N TRP A 167 2.36 7.11 10.63
CA TRP A 167 3.63 6.84 11.30
C TRP A 167 3.51 6.85 12.83
N GLU A 168 2.60 7.66 13.40
CA GLU A 168 2.37 7.74 14.83
C GLU A 168 1.88 6.42 15.41
N ARG A 169 1.01 5.73 14.67
CA ARG A 169 0.50 4.40 15.03
C ARG A 169 1.63 3.37 15.23
N PHE A 170 2.71 3.48 14.45
CA PHE A 170 3.83 2.54 14.48
C PHE A 170 4.96 2.93 15.44
N GLN A 171 4.80 3.98 16.23
CA GLN A 171 5.76 4.39 17.25
C GLN A 171 5.55 3.70 18.60
N GLN A 172 5.05 2.49 18.60
CA GLN A 172 4.92 1.73 19.84
C GLN A 172 6.31 1.30 20.34
N PRO A 173 6.51 1.22 21.67
CA PRO A 173 7.75 0.67 22.21
C PRO A 173 7.91 -0.80 21.82
N ALA A 174 9.14 -1.21 21.59
CA ALA A 174 9.46 -2.61 21.37
C ALA A 174 9.16 -3.43 22.64
N ASP A 175 8.46 -4.53 22.47
CA ASP A 175 8.19 -5.53 23.51
C ASP A 175 8.64 -6.92 23.03
N LYS A 176 9.95 -7.15 23.07
CA LYS A 176 10.54 -8.42 22.62
C LYS A 176 10.04 -9.61 23.45
N ALA A 177 9.88 -9.42 24.76
CA ALA A 177 9.37 -10.47 25.65
C ALA A 177 7.92 -10.84 25.33
N GLY A 178 7.07 -9.84 25.09
CA GLY A 178 5.70 -10.04 24.64
C GLY A 178 5.63 -10.72 23.27
N LEU A 179 6.49 -10.37 22.32
CA LEU A 179 6.60 -11.02 21.01
C LEU A 179 6.97 -12.50 21.17
N VAL A 180 8.02 -12.79 21.94
CA VAL A 180 8.49 -14.18 22.20
C VAL A 180 7.39 -15.00 22.85
N SER A 181 6.72 -14.49 23.86
CA SER A 181 5.61 -15.16 24.53
C SER A 181 4.41 -15.37 23.61
N ARG A 182 4.04 -14.37 22.80
CA ARG A 182 2.89 -14.43 21.89
C ARG A 182 3.03 -15.52 20.84
N PHE A 183 4.24 -15.72 20.33
CA PHE A 183 4.50 -16.67 19.24
C PHE A 183 5.23 -17.94 19.69
N ASP A 184 5.34 -18.18 21.00
CA ASP A 184 6.00 -19.34 21.58
C ASP A 184 7.42 -19.58 20.99
N LEU A 185 8.22 -18.53 21.01
CA LEU A 185 9.60 -18.53 20.50
C LEU A 185 10.60 -18.76 21.65
N PRO A 186 11.84 -19.20 21.35
CA PRO A 186 12.94 -19.22 22.33
C PRO A 186 13.25 -17.80 22.87
N GLU A 187 13.65 -17.72 24.13
CA GLU A 187 13.95 -16.42 24.76
C GLU A 187 15.11 -15.65 24.08
N ASP A 188 16.07 -16.41 23.50
CA ASP A 188 17.23 -15.92 22.78
C ASP A 188 17.00 -15.76 21.28
N ALA A 189 15.75 -15.90 20.80
CA ALA A 189 15.43 -15.85 19.38
C ALA A 189 15.76 -14.48 18.74
N THR A 190 16.48 -14.51 17.62
CA THR A 190 16.54 -13.42 16.66
C THR A 190 15.36 -13.53 15.72
N VAL A 191 14.43 -12.59 15.79
CA VAL A 191 13.14 -12.69 15.12
C VAL A 191 13.04 -11.71 13.96
N ILE A 192 13.02 -12.26 12.75
CA ILE A 192 12.73 -11.48 11.54
C ILE A 192 11.30 -11.72 11.07
N GLY A 193 10.76 -10.81 10.27
CA GLY A 193 9.39 -10.92 9.79
C GLY A 193 9.23 -10.67 8.30
N ILE A 194 8.21 -11.31 7.72
CA ILE A 194 7.62 -10.92 6.43
C ILE A 194 6.12 -10.70 6.64
N ALA A 195 5.61 -9.52 6.26
CA ALA A 195 4.17 -9.23 6.33
C ALA A 195 3.64 -8.96 4.92
N ALA A 196 3.02 -9.98 4.32
CA ALA A 196 2.57 -9.94 2.93
C ALA A 196 1.47 -10.99 2.65
N GLN A 197 0.69 -10.75 1.59
CA GLN A 197 -0.20 -11.81 1.06
C GLN A 197 0.61 -13.01 0.59
N LEU A 198 0.15 -14.23 0.86
CA LEU A 198 0.80 -15.47 0.41
C LEU A 198 0.47 -15.74 -1.07
N ILE A 199 1.12 -14.99 -1.96
CA ILE A 199 0.99 -15.06 -3.43
C ILE A 199 2.36 -15.02 -4.11
N PRO A 200 2.50 -15.52 -5.36
CA PRO A 200 3.81 -15.76 -5.99
C PRO A 200 4.73 -14.54 -6.06
N ARG A 201 4.18 -13.35 -6.33
CA ARG A 201 4.99 -12.13 -6.48
C ARG A 201 5.64 -11.63 -5.19
N LYS A 202 5.28 -12.18 -4.01
CA LYS A 202 5.79 -11.72 -2.71
C LYS A 202 7.07 -12.40 -2.26
N GLY A 203 7.54 -13.42 -3.00
CA GLY A 203 8.89 -14.00 -2.83
C GLY A 203 9.11 -14.80 -1.55
N HIS A 204 8.06 -15.37 -0.96
CA HIS A 204 8.19 -16.24 0.22
C HIS A 204 9.11 -17.43 -0.06
N ASP A 205 9.05 -17.98 -1.28
CA ASP A 205 9.90 -19.07 -1.75
C ASP A 205 11.40 -18.71 -1.66
N ILE A 206 11.78 -17.53 -2.15
CA ILE A 206 13.14 -17.02 -2.11
C ILE A 206 13.65 -16.84 -0.67
N LEU A 207 12.78 -16.30 0.21
CA LEU A 207 13.14 -16.11 1.61
C LEU A 207 13.37 -17.43 2.33
N LEU A 208 12.55 -18.44 2.07
CA LEU A 208 12.73 -19.77 2.68
C LEU A 208 14.01 -20.44 2.20
N GLU A 209 14.38 -20.30 0.92
CA GLU A 209 15.67 -20.79 0.40
C GLU A 209 16.84 -20.08 1.10
N ALA A 210 16.82 -18.75 1.21
CA ALA A 210 17.84 -18.00 1.93
C ALA A 210 17.95 -18.41 3.41
N LEU A 211 16.81 -18.67 4.08
CA LEU A 211 16.83 -19.13 5.46
C LEU A 211 17.45 -20.52 5.61
N SER A 212 17.22 -21.45 4.67
CA SER A 212 17.80 -22.79 4.75
C SER A 212 19.32 -22.79 4.75
N ASP A 213 19.94 -21.80 4.11
CA ASP A 213 21.40 -21.60 4.10
C ASP A 213 21.90 -20.90 5.38
N LEU A 214 21.05 -20.10 6.03
CA LEU A 214 21.42 -19.33 7.22
C LEU A 214 21.26 -20.09 8.53
N VAL A 215 20.17 -20.84 8.69
CA VAL A 215 19.84 -21.51 9.95
C VAL A 215 20.96 -22.39 10.53
N PRO A 216 21.77 -23.14 9.73
CA PRO A 216 22.90 -23.91 10.28
C PRO A 216 23.97 -23.03 10.97
N ARG A 217 24.11 -21.78 10.55
CA ARG A 217 25.08 -20.80 11.10
C ARG A 217 24.45 -19.88 12.15
N TRP A 218 23.15 -19.69 12.08
CA TRP A 218 22.34 -18.82 12.93
C TRP A 218 21.17 -19.59 13.56
N PRO A 219 21.44 -20.51 14.52
CA PRO A 219 20.41 -21.42 15.08
C PRO A 219 19.34 -20.69 15.90
N THR A 220 19.57 -19.45 16.33
CA THR A 220 18.58 -18.59 17.01
C THR A 220 17.67 -17.80 16.05
N LEU A 221 17.92 -17.90 14.74
CA LEU A 221 17.14 -17.18 13.72
C LEU A 221 15.74 -17.78 13.56
N HIS A 222 14.71 -16.93 13.72
CA HIS A 222 13.31 -17.29 13.53
C HIS A 222 12.62 -16.30 12.59
N LEU A 223 11.76 -16.85 11.70
CA LEU A 223 10.94 -16.07 10.77
C LEU A 223 9.46 -16.15 11.14
N LEU A 224 8.82 -15.01 11.32
CA LEU A 224 7.38 -14.89 11.36
C LEU A 224 6.82 -14.53 9.98
N VAL A 225 6.00 -15.43 9.41
CA VAL A 225 5.29 -15.21 8.15
C VAL A 225 3.89 -14.72 8.46
N MET A 226 3.67 -13.42 8.32
CA MET A 226 2.42 -12.72 8.64
C MET A 226 1.62 -12.46 7.37
N GLY A 227 0.51 -13.17 7.19
CA GLY A 227 -0.37 -13.01 6.03
C GLY A 227 -1.22 -14.21 5.72
N LYS A 228 -2.10 -14.07 4.73
CA LYS A 228 -2.95 -15.13 4.18
C LYS A 228 -2.92 -15.10 2.66
N GLY A 229 -3.18 -16.23 2.02
CA GLY A 229 -3.24 -16.28 0.55
C GLY A 229 -3.24 -17.69 -0.01
N SER A 230 -3.28 -17.78 -1.34
CA SER A 230 -3.42 -19.06 -2.06
C SER A 230 -2.20 -19.98 -1.97
N LEU A 231 -1.03 -19.45 -1.59
CA LEU A 231 0.20 -20.26 -1.47
C LEU A 231 0.43 -20.83 -0.07
N GLU A 232 -0.49 -20.71 0.88
CA GLU A 232 -0.25 -21.18 2.25
C GLU A 232 0.19 -22.65 2.31
N SER A 233 -0.51 -23.52 1.58
CA SER A 233 -0.18 -24.96 1.55
C SER A 233 1.20 -25.23 0.91
N ALA A 234 1.54 -24.52 -0.16
CA ALA A 234 2.84 -24.64 -0.83
C ALA A 234 3.99 -24.15 0.07
N ILE A 235 3.79 -23.05 0.78
CA ILE A 235 4.77 -22.52 1.74
C ILE A 235 4.98 -23.50 2.90
N ARG A 236 3.92 -24.07 3.46
CA ARG A 236 4.04 -25.11 4.50
C ARG A 236 4.81 -26.34 4.03
N GLU A 237 4.60 -26.74 2.77
CA GLU A 237 5.36 -27.87 2.18
C GLU A 237 6.84 -27.51 2.00
N GLN A 238 7.14 -26.31 1.51
CA GLN A 238 8.52 -25.84 1.35
C GLN A 238 9.24 -25.74 2.71
N ILE A 239 8.59 -25.22 3.76
CA ILE A 239 9.15 -25.20 5.13
C ILE A 239 9.55 -26.61 5.59
N ARG A 240 8.71 -27.62 5.33
CA ARG A 240 9.02 -29.02 5.70
C ARG A 240 10.17 -29.59 4.86
N SER A 241 10.14 -29.37 3.55
CA SER A 241 11.16 -29.91 2.65
C SER A 241 12.56 -29.33 2.88
N LEU A 242 12.64 -28.09 3.41
CA LEU A 242 13.87 -27.40 3.76
C LEU A 242 14.27 -27.58 5.24
N ASP A 243 13.56 -28.43 6.00
CA ASP A 243 13.78 -28.67 7.45
C ASP A 243 13.70 -27.39 8.32
N LEU A 244 12.87 -26.41 7.90
CA LEU A 244 12.73 -25.13 8.58
C LEU A 244 11.59 -25.09 9.63
N SER A 245 10.97 -26.23 9.96
CA SER A 245 9.77 -26.27 10.79
C SER A 245 9.95 -25.72 12.21
N ARG A 246 11.20 -25.66 12.72
CA ARG A 246 11.54 -25.09 14.03
C ARG A 246 11.87 -23.59 13.97
N HIS A 247 12.11 -23.06 12.79
CA HIS A 247 12.61 -21.69 12.56
C HIS A 247 11.59 -20.78 11.86
N VAL A 248 10.54 -21.34 11.27
CA VAL A 248 9.55 -20.58 10.50
C VAL A 248 8.14 -20.85 10.99
N GLN A 249 7.43 -19.80 11.35
CA GLN A 249 6.03 -19.87 11.76
C GLN A 249 5.13 -19.10 10.80
N LEU A 250 4.09 -19.76 10.24
CA LEU A 250 2.99 -19.09 9.56
C LEU A 250 1.94 -18.69 10.61
N VAL A 251 1.96 -17.42 10.99
CA VAL A 251 1.11 -16.89 12.06
C VAL A 251 -0.23 -16.35 11.55
N GLY A 252 -0.47 -16.43 10.25
CA GLY A 252 -1.71 -15.92 9.64
C GLY A 252 -1.74 -14.41 9.51
N PHE A 253 -2.94 -13.83 9.36
CA PHE A 253 -3.10 -12.39 9.27
C PHE A 253 -3.00 -11.75 10.65
N VAL A 254 -2.11 -10.78 10.79
CA VAL A 254 -1.88 -10.01 12.02
C VAL A 254 -2.54 -8.64 11.85
N GLU A 255 -3.52 -8.33 12.70
CA GLU A 255 -4.31 -7.09 12.63
C GLU A 255 -3.58 -5.90 13.28
N ASP A 256 -2.77 -6.19 14.29
CA ASP A 256 -2.06 -5.26 15.16
C ASP A 256 -0.55 -5.20 14.85
N LEU A 257 -0.19 -5.05 13.58
CA LEU A 257 1.21 -4.97 13.13
C LEU A 257 2.02 -3.89 13.85
N GLU A 258 1.38 -2.82 14.30
CA GLU A 258 1.98 -1.74 15.08
C GLU A 258 2.58 -2.20 16.42
N HIS A 259 2.11 -3.32 16.97
CA HIS A 259 2.67 -3.92 18.19
C HIS A 259 3.70 -5.02 17.90
N VAL A 260 3.68 -5.59 16.70
CA VAL A 260 4.60 -6.67 16.30
C VAL A 260 5.87 -6.11 15.65
N LEU A 261 5.73 -5.18 14.68
CA LEU A 261 6.87 -4.67 13.93
C LEU A 261 7.98 -4.08 14.80
N PRO A 262 7.70 -3.23 15.82
CA PRO A 262 8.76 -2.65 16.64
C PRO A 262 9.61 -3.66 17.41
N SER A 263 9.09 -4.88 17.57
CA SER A 263 9.75 -5.95 18.35
C SER A 263 10.50 -6.96 17.46
N LEU A 264 10.45 -6.82 16.13
CA LEU A 264 11.28 -7.59 15.20
C LEU A 264 12.71 -7.03 15.16
N ASP A 265 13.68 -7.87 14.89
CA ASP A 265 15.05 -7.42 14.66
C ASP A 265 15.16 -6.68 13.31
N PHE A 266 14.48 -7.17 12.27
CA PHE A 266 14.25 -6.45 11.01
C PHE A 266 13.14 -7.10 10.16
N LEU A 267 12.66 -6.38 9.14
CA LEU A 267 11.68 -6.87 8.18
C LEU A 267 12.37 -7.28 6.88
N VAL A 268 11.95 -8.41 6.29
CA VAL A 268 12.38 -8.87 4.96
C VAL A 268 11.18 -8.89 4.01
N HIS A 269 11.29 -8.20 2.87
CA HIS A 269 10.21 -8.11 1.87
C HIS A 269 10.74 -8.40 0.46
N PRO A 270 11.01 -9.67 0.12
CA PRO A 270 11.66 -10.07 -1.12
C PRO A 270 10.67 -10.14 -2.30
N ALA A 271 9.74 -9.19 -2.35
CA ALA A 271 8.74 -9.15 -3.42
C ALA A 271 9.40 -8.92 -4.79
N ARG A 272 9.05 -9.73 -5.78
CA ARG A 272 9.55 -9.60 -7.15
C ARG A 272 9.12 -8.30 -7.82
N THR A 273 7.98 -7.76 -7.40
CA THR A 273 7.47 -6.45 -7.81
C THR A 273 6.46 -5.94 -6.79
N GLU A 274 6.45 -4.62 -6.58
CA GLU A 274 5.55 -3.95 -5.64
C GLU A 274 5.29 -2.51 -6.09
N GLY A 275 4.06 -2.03 -5.93
CA GLY A 275 3.71 -0.65 -6.27
C GLY A 275 4.48 0.39 -5.46
N LEU A 276 4.58 0.19 -4.15
CA LEU A 276 5.40 0.96 -3.22
C LEU A 276 5.82 0.11 -2.02
N GLY A 277 4.93 -0.78 -1.53
CA GLY A 277 5.17 -1.59 -0.35
C GLY A 277 4.80 -0.87 0.95
N VAL A 278 3.50 -0.74 1.23
CA VAL A 278 3.03 -0.05 2.46
C VAL A 278 3.66 -0.63 3.73
N VAL A 279 3.89 -1.95 3.78
CA VAL A 279 4.55 -2.59 4.93
C VAL A 279 5.98 -2.12 5.14
N LEU A 280 6.69 -1.70 4.08
CA LEU A 280 8.04 -1.11 4.19
C LEU A 280 7.96 0.24 4.92
N LEU A 281 6.93 1.05 4.59
CA LEU A 281 6.68 2.31 5.28
C LEU A 281 6.32 2.09 6.75
N GLN A 282 5.52 1.06 7.04
CA GLN A 282 5.12 0.68 8.40
C GLN A 282 6.32 0.23 9.23
N ALA A 283 7.17 -0.64 8.69
CA ALA A 283 8.39 -1.11 9.34
C ALA A 283 9.39 0.04 9.58
N ALA A 284 9.60 0.89 8.59
CA ALA A 284 10.44 2.08 8.75
C ALA A 284 9.88 3.05 9.81
N SER A 285 8.54 3.22 9.87
CA SER A 285 7.89 4.03 10.92
C SER A 285 8.07 3.42 12.31
N ALA A 286 8.06 2.09 12.41
CA ALA A 286 8.39 1.36 13.63
C ALA A 286 9.86 1.49 14.03
N GLY A 287 10.72 1.97 13.12
CA GLY A 287 12.15 2.18 13.36
C GLY A 287 12.98 0.91 13.27
N ILE A 288 12.51 -0.09 12.52
CA ILE A 288 13.26 -1.31 12.24
C ILE A 288 13.84 -1.28 10.83
N ALA A 289 15.01 -1.91 10.65
CA ALA A 289 15.62 -2.05 9.33
C ALA A 289 14.75 -2.88 8.38
N VAL A 290 14.91 -2.62 7.10
CA VAL A 290 14.17 -3.33 6.05
C VAL A 290 15.14 -3.86 5.00
N ILE A 291 14.98 -5.14 4.61
CA ILE A 291 15.57 -5.70 3.40
C ILE A 291 14.43 -5.83 2.37
N ALA A 292 14.60 -5.22 1.19
CA ALA A 292 13.61 -5.28 0.12
C ALA A 292 14.28 -5.55 -1.24
N CYS A 293 13.48 -5.82 -2.28
CA CYS A 293 14.03 -5.92 -3.63
C CYS A 293 14.14 -4.55 -4.31
N ASP A 294 15.16 -4.39 -5.16
CA ASP A 294 15.31 -3.25 -6.08
C ASP A 294 14.34 -3.42 -7.26
N ALA A 295 13.04 -3.25 -7.00
CA ALA A 295 11.99 -3.44 -7.99
C ALA A 295 10.75 -2.58 -7.68
N GLY A 296 10.07 -2.12 -8.74
CA GLY A 296 8.86 -1.33 -8.64
C GLY A 296 9.07 -0.03 -7.89
N GLY A 297 8.24 0.25 -6.88
CA GLY A 297 8.35 1.42 -6.02
C GLY A 297 9.12 1.18 -4.71
N MET A 298 9.64 -0.02 -4.45
CA MET A 298 10.35 -0.33 -3.20
C MET A 298 11.59 0.55 -2.96
N PRO A 299 12.41 0.92 -3.99
CA PRO A 299 13.52 1.85 -3.81
C PRO A 299 13.10 3.27 -3.38
N GLU A 300 11.82 3.61 -3.52
CA GLU A 300 11.32 4.88 -2.99
C GLU A 300 11.04 4.83 -1.48
N ALA A 301 10.69 3.65 -0.97
CA ALA A 301 10.44 3.41 0.45
C ALA A 301 11.75 3.16 1.23
N VAL A 302 12.70 2.43 0.63
CA VAL A 302 13.97 2.02 1.24
C VAL A 302 15.13 2.66 0.48
N MET A 303 15.96 3.43 1.16
CA MET A 303 17.22 3.94 0.61
C MET A 303 18.31 2.92 0.88
N ASP A 304 18.86 2.34 -0.20
CA ASP A 304 19.92 1.34 -0.10
C ASP A 304 21.12 1.86 0.69
N GLN A 305 21.64 1.03 1.61
CA GLN A 305 22.76 1.33 2.49
C GLN A 305 22.58 2.52 3.46
N GLU A 306 21.36 3.10 3.52
CA GLU A 306 21.06 4.23 4.40
C GLU A 306 19.88 3.94 5.36
N SER A 307 18.76 3.42 4.85
CA SER A 307 17.58 3.05 5.65
C SER A 307 17.20 1.58 5.55
N GLY A 308 18.03 0.78 4.90
CA GLY A 308 17.85 -0.65 4.68
C GLY A 308 18.77 -1.15 3.59
N LEU A 309 18.49 -2.36 3.11
CA LEU A 309 19.24 -2.99 2.01
C LEU A 309 18.31 -3.30 0.85
N LEU A 310 18.77 -3.05 -0.37
CA LEU A 310 18.09 -3.45 -1.59
C LEU A 310 18.86 -4.59 -2.28
N VAL A 311 18.13 -5.64 -2.68
CA VAL A 311 18.69 -6.80 -3.37
C VAL A 311 17.99 -7.01 -4.71
N PRO A 312 18.64 -7.64 -5.71
CA PRO A 312 17.99 -7.99 -6.96
C PRO A 312 16.79 -8.93 -6.73
N PRO A 313 15.65 -8.72 -7.42
CA PRO A 313 14.49 -9.59 -7.25
C PRO A 313 14.77 -11.02 -7.73
N GLY A 314 14.47 -12.00 -6.87
CA GLY A 314 14.65 -13.42 -7.14
C GLY A 314 16.07 -13.95 -6.89
N ASP A 315 16.99 -13.14 -6.41
CA ASP A 315 18.36 -13.51 -6.11
C ASP A 315 18.47 -14.00 -4.65
N VAL A 316 18.54 -15.33 -4.48
CA VAL A 316 18.66 -15.98 -3.16
C VAL A 316 19.99 -15.64 -2.48
N ASP A 317 21.09 -15.64 -3.22
CA ASP A 317 22.43 -15.40 -2.68
C ASP A 317 22.58 -13.95 -2.18
N ALA A 318 22.08 -12.98 -2.95
CA ALA A 318 22.07 -11.59 -2.54
C ALA A 318 21.18 -11.38 -1.30
N LEU A 319 20.01 -12.05 -1.23
CA LEU A 319 19.13 -11.98 -0.08
C LEU A 319 19.77 -12.62 1.16
N THR A 320 20.38 -13.78 1.02
CA THR A 320 21.13 -14.47 2.08
C THR A 320 22.22 -13.56 2.64
N THR A 321 23.03 -12.96 1.76
CA THR A 321 24.08 -12.02 2.14
C THR A 321 23.55 -10.80 2.89
N ALA A 322 22.44 -10.22 2.43
CA ALA A 322 21.83 -9.06 3.07
C ALA A 322 21.26 -9.40 4.46
N ILE A 323 20.62 -10.57 4.64
CA ILE A 323 20.16 -11.04 5.94
C ILE A 323 21.34 -11.27 6.88
N GLU A 324 22.38 -11.98 6.42
CA GLU A 324 23.58 -12.26 7.21
C GLU A 324 24.29 -10.98 7.64
N CYS A 325 24.34 -9.96 6.79
CA CYS A 325 24.90 -8.65 7.11
C CYS A 325 24.19 -8.02 8.32
N LEU A 326 22.84 -7.97 8.33
CA LEU A 326 22.10 -7.39 9.45
C LEU A 326 22.14 -8.27 10.71
N LEU A 327 22.26 -9.58 10.57
CA LEU A 327 22.46 -10.48 11.72
C LEU A 327 23.83 -10.27 12.38
N SER A 328 24.86 -10.01 11.57
CA SER A 328 26.24 -9.81 12.03
C SER A 328 26.50 -8.39 12.57
N GLU A 329 25.70 -7.41 12.12
CA GLU A 329 25.88 -5.99 12.42
C GLU A 329 24.58 -5.38 13.00
N PRO A 330 24.14 -5.76 14.21
CA PRO A 330 22.88 -5.28 14.79
C PRO A 330 22.84 -3.75 14.95
N GLU A 331 23.95 -3.10 15.27
CA GLU A 331 24.04 -1.63 15.36
C GLU A 331 23.74 -0.96 14.01
N ARG A 332 24.11 -1.61 12.90
CA ARG A 332 23.78 -1.14 11.55
C ARG A 332 22.29 -1.26 11.27
N ALA A 333 21.67 -2.37 11.71
CA ALA A 333 20.23 -2.54 11.60
C ALA A 333 19.47 -1.44 12.39
N GLU A 334 19.90 -1.13 13.60
CA GLU A 334 19.35 -0.03 14.39
C GLU A 334 19.51 1.33 13.69
N ALA A 335 20.69 1.62 13.16
CA ALA A 335 20.97 2.86 12.43
C ALA A 335 20.07 3.00 11.18
N PHE A 336 19.88 1.91 10.42
CA PHE A 336 18.97 1.89 9.26
C PHE A 336 17.52 2.14 9.69
N GLY A 337 17.06 1.52 10.77
CA GLY A 337 15.72 1.73 11.31
C GLY A 337 15.49 3.19 11.71
N ALA A 338 16.46 3.82 12.39
CA ALA A 338 16.38 5.23 12.78
C ALA A 338 16.27 6.15 11.54
N LYS A 339 17.09 5.92 10.52
CA LYS A 339 17.05 6.66 9.24
C LYS A 339 15.75 6.45 8.48
N GLY A 340 15.24 5.21 8.48
CA GLY A 340 13.94 4.88 7.91
C GLY A 340 12.82 5.70 8.56
N ARG A 341 12.79 5.79 9.88
CA ARG A 341 11.81 6.58 10.64
C ARG A 341 11.87 8.07 10.29
N GLU A 342 13.06 8.67 10.26
CA GLU A 342 13.23 10.08 9.84
C GLU A 342 12.62 10.33 8.45
N ARG A 343 12.85 9.43 7.50
CA ARG A 343 12.31 9.52 6.14
C ARG A 343 10.79 9.43 6.08
N MET A 344 10.17 8.56 6.89
CA MET A 344 8.71 8.42 6.92
C MET A 344 8.05 9.72 7.37
N LEU A 345 8.58 10.36 8.41
CA LEU A 345 8.14 11.67 8.88
C LEU A 345 8.21 12.73 7.78
N ALA A 346 9.34 12.80 7.07
CA ALA A 346 9.60 13.86 6.10
C ALA A 346 8.80 13.69 4.78
N SER A 347 8.55 12.44 4.32
CA SER A 347 8.15 12.20 2.94
C SER A 347 6.89 11.36 2.73
N PHE A 348 6.40 10.66 3.76
CA PHE A 348 5.30 9.69 3.63
C PHE A 348 4.16 9.93 4.61
N SER A 349 4.01 11.17 5.11
CA SER A 349 2.91 11.51 6.02
C SER A 349 1.56 11.55 5.30
N THR A 350 0.48 11.30 6.05
CA THR A 350 -0.90 11.38 5.54
C THR A 350 -1.22 12.80 5.04
N SER A 351 -0.71 13.82 5.73
CA SER A 351 -0.89 15.23 5.34
C SER A 351 -0.20 15.56 4.01
N ALA A 352 1.03 15.06 3.77
CA ALA A 352 1.75 15.25 2.51
C ALA A 352 0.99 14.61 1.34
N MET A 353 0.46 13.38 1.54
CA MET A 353 -0.39 12.71 0.54
C MET A 353 -1.65 13.52 0.26
N ALA A 354 -2.35 13.99 1.27
CA ALA A 354 -3.57 14.79 1.10
C ALA A 354 -3.28 16.10 0.36
N GLN A 355 -2.21 16.80 0.73
CA GLN A 355 -1.79 18.03 0.03
C GLN A 355 -1.48 17.78 -1.44
N GLY A 356 -0.78 16.67 -1.76
CA GLY A 356 -0.52 16.26 -3.14
C GLY A 356 -1.80 16.02 -3.94
N ASN A 357 -2.79 15.31 -3.35
CA ASN A 357 -4.10 15.10 -3.97
C ASN A 357 -4.84 16.42 -4.19
N MET A 358 -4.87 17.32 -3.20
CA MET A 358 -5.51 18.63 -3.32
C MET A 358 -4.87 19.49 -4.43
N ASN A 359 -3.57 19.42 -4.60
CA ASN A 359 -2.89 20.13 -5.69
C ASN A 359 -3.36 19.63 -7.06
N VAL A 360 -3.51 18.30 -7.21
CA VAL A 360 -4.08 17.69 -8.43
C VAL A 360 -5.53 18.13 -8.64
N TYR A 361 -6.36 18.13 -7.61
CA TYR A 361 -7.76 18.57 -7.74
C TYR A 361 -7.85 20.02 -8.22
N ARG A 362 -7.06 20.94 -7.63
CA ARG A 362 -7.01 22.35 -8.03
C ARG A 362 -6.56 22.50 -9.48
N ALA A 363 -5.52 21.77 -9.90
CA ALA A 363 -5.02 21.82 -11.28
C ALA A 363 -6.07 21.34 -12.29
N VAL A 364 -6.76 20.23 -12.00
CA VAL A 364 -7.82 19.68 -12.85
C VAL A 364 -9.02 20.63 -12.95
N MET A 365 -9.42 21.24 -11.83
CA MET A 365 -10.52 22.22 -11.81
C MET A 365 -10.17 23.47 -12.59
N ALA A 366 -8.95 24.01 -12.44
CA ALA A 366 -8.49 25.19 -13.17
C ALA A 366 -8.47 24.95 -14.69
N ALA A 367 -7.89 23.83 -15.14
CA ALA A 367 -7.84 23.47 -16.56
C ALA A 367 -9.22 23.35 -17.21
N ARG A 368 -10.25 22.97 -16.45
CA ARG A 368 -11.65 22.92 -16.95
C ARG A 368 -12.36 24.27 -16.99
N SER A 369 -11.94 25.21 -16.15
CA SER A 369 -12.50 26.56 -16.16
C SER A 369 -12.00 27.39 -17.34
N GLU A 370 -10.86 26.99 -17.94
CA GLU A 370 -10.23 27.65 -19.08
C GLU A 370 -10.63 27.04 -20.43
N ALA A 371 -11.27 25.86 -20.46
CA ALA A 371 -11.69 25.12 -21.65
C ALA A 371 -13.18 25.36 -21.99
#